data_9e4fa9d95fb5cc13549e03720d93b0ae
#
_entry.id   9e4fa9d95fb5cc13549e03720d93b0ae
#
_cell.length_a   1.000
_cell.length_b   1.000
_cell.length_c   1.000
_cell.angle_alpha   90.00
_cell.angle_beta   90.00
_cell.angle_gamma   90.00
#
_symmetry.space_group_name_H-M   'P 1'
#
loop_
_entity.id
_entity.type
_entity.pdbx_description
1 polymer ?
#
loop_
_entity_poly.entity_id
_entity_poly.type
_entity_poly.pdbx_seq_one_letter_code
_entity_poly.pdbx_strand_id
1 'polypeptide(L)'
;MIPFLPAQASVENPGLLSAPPMGFNNWARFECDLNETLFTDTAQSMVSRGLLDAGYNRLNLDDCWMQTERSANGSLQWNTTKFPNGIPWLANYARKHGFHLGIYEDAGNATCGGYPGSLNHEKQDAETFASWGIDYLKLDGCNVYAKNGQPLRDEYKDLYTEWHKILSGMSQPLIFSESAPAYFCTNETDWMRVMDWVPDNGELARHSDDVLVYSGEGSAWKSIMVNYDYQIQVARYQKPGYYNDPDFLIPDHPGLTDDEKKSHFALWASFGAPLIISAYIPDLPDEVISFLKNKDFIDVDQDPLAQQAALVTRDANFDVLTRSLANGDRLLTVLNRGNNTSKATIPIAQLGLESSCKYRARDLWTGSVENIKDSVEITLDAHATSVYRITPPRGCTKTTPTGMIFNTASGRCLTASSDKVTFSSCDASNSQVWSVSGSGTKFTLNPLSDFSKCLAASKDGSVSLVSCKGGSGTSWSHFITGHLKSASGDCLTDSNGASLGSCGQSVAGQIMGLPSGVKLASGTS
;
A
#
# COMPACT_ATOMS: atom_id res chain seq x y z
N MET A 1 0.53 -10.84 41.78
CA MET A 1 0.27 -9.78 40.81
C MET A 1 0.55 -10.38 39.43
N ILE A 2 -0.50 -10.65 38.68
CA ILE A 2 -0.40 -11.14 37.28
C ILE A 2 0.02 -9.91 36.46
N PRO A 3 1.09 -9.98 35.63
CA PRO A 3 1.47 -8.85 34.80
C PRO A 3 0.34 -8.62 33.77
N PHE A 4 -0.26 -7.45 33.80
CA PHE A 4 -1.09 -6.96 32.69
C PHE A 4 -0.17 -6.82 31.45
N LEU A 5 -0.28 -7.76 30.52
CA LEU A 5 0.22 -7.58 29.17
C LEU A 5 -0.56 -6.41 28.53
N PRO A 6 0.09 -5.53 27.75
CA PRO A 6 -0.64 -4.53 26.98
C PRO A 6 -1.67 -5.27 26.11
N ALA A 7 -2.86 -4.67 25.99
CA ALA A 7 -3.91 -5.22 25.13
C ALA A 7 -3.35 -5.25 23.69
N GLN A 8 -3.00 -6.45 23.22
CA GLN A 8 -2.70 -6.69 21.82
C GLN A 8 -3.94 -6.31 21.01
N ALA A 9 -3.76 -5.51 19.97
CA ALA A 9 -4.83 -5.29 19.01
C ALA A 9 -5.27 -6.66 18.47
N SER A 10 -6.57 -6.90 18.43
CA SER A 10 -7.09 -8.12 17.83
C SER A 10 -6.78 -8.10 16.33
N VAL A 11 -5.91 -9.00 15.89
CA VAL A 11 -5.61 -9.20 14.47
C VAL A 11 -6.76 -9.96 13.85
N GLU A 12 -7.30 -9.48 12.73
CA GLU A 12 -8.31 -10.19 11.95
C GLU A 12 -7.71 -11.46 11.32
N ASN A 13 -8.56 -12.41 10.94
CA ASN A 13 -8.11 -13.59 10.22
C ASN A 13 -7.59 -13.15 8.82
N PRO A 14 -6.31 -13.41 8.50
CA PRO A 14 -5.72 -12.92 7.24
C PRO A 14 -6.12 -13.74 6.00
N GLY A 15 -6.97 -14.77 6.13
CA GLY A 15 -7.34 -15.61 5.00
C GLY A 15 -6.14 -16.36 4.40
N LEU A 16 -5.97 -16.26 3.08
CA LEU A 16 -4.93 -16.97 2.32
C LEU A 16 -3.55 -16.33 2.43
N LEU A 17 -3.47 -15.01 2.62
CA LEU A 17 -2.22 -14.24 2.66
C LEU A 17 -2.05 -13.53 4.01
N SER A 18 -1.18 -14.07 4.87
CA SER A 18 -0.98 -13.56 6.25
C SER A 18 -0.08 -12.34 6.36
N ALA A 19 0.71 -12.05 5.32
CA ALA A 19 1.63 -10.91 5.25
C ALA A 19 1.85 -10.54 3.77
N PRO A 20 2.31 -9.31 3.44
CA PRO A 20 2.59 -8.95 2.06
C PRO A 20 3.67 -9.89 1.48
N PRO A 21 3.55 -10.34 0.21
CA PRO A 21 4.50 -11.29 -0.37
C PRO A 21 5.87 -10.65 -0.58
N MET A 22 6.91 -11.46 -0.38
CA MET A 22 8.29 -11.08 -0.64
C MET A 22 8.92 -12.05 -1.65
N GLY A 23 9.62 -11.52 -2.66
CA GLY A 23 10.21 -12.39 -3.68
C GLY A 23 10.82 -11.66 -4.86
N PHE A 24 10.76 -12.30 -6.02
CA PHE A 24 11.28 -11.84 -7.30
C PHE A 24 10.18 -11.85 -8.36
N ASN A 25 10.22 -10.87 -9.27
CA ASN A 25 9.48 -10.85 -10.54
C ASN A 25 10.43 -10.33 -11.64
N ASN A 26 10.32 -10.87 -12.85
CA ASN A 26 11.25 -10.52 -13.93
C ASN A 26 10.92 -9.20 -14.66
N TRP A 27 9.69 -8.67 -14.56
CA TRP A 27 9.17 -7.70 -15.53
C TRP A 27 9.99 -6.42 -15.62
N ALA A 28 10.12 -5.64 -14.57
CA ALA A 28 10.75 -4.33 -14.68
C ALA A 28 12.20 -4.41 -15.22
N ARG A 29 12.93 -5.49 -14.90
CA ARG A 29 14.34 -5.64 -15.29
C ARG A 29 14.53 -6.33 -16.63
N PHE A 30 13.70 -7.32 -16.97
CA PHE A 30 13.93 -8.21 -18.10
C PHE A 30 12.78 -8.21 -19.11
N GLU A 31 11.62 -7.67 -18.77
CA GLU A 31 10.44 -7.70 -19.64
C GLU A 31 10.22 -9.11 -20.23
N CYS A 32 10.15 -9.22 -21.56
CA CYS A 32 10.01 -10.51 -22.25
C CYS A 32 11.32 -11.30 -22.41
N ASP A 33 12.46 -10.80 -21.93
CA ASP A 33 13.74 -11.54 -21.93
C ASP A 33 13.84 -12.42 -20.68
N LEU A 34 12.95 -13.41 -20.59
CA LEU A 34 12.89 -14.38 -19.51
C LEU A 34 13.07 -15.79 -20.04
N ASN A 35 13.67 -16.66 -19.22
CA ASN A 35 13.85 -18.06 -19.53
C ASN A 35 14.07 -18.88 -18.25
N GLU A 36 14.07 -20.20 -18.37
CA GLU A 36 14.24 -21.12 -17.24
C GLU A 36 15.53 -20.87 -16.45
N THR A 37 16.64 -20.56 -17.16
CA THR A 37 17.95 -20.28 -16.55
C THR A 37 17.89 -19.02 -15.68
N LEU A 38 17.23 -17.95 -16.11
CA LEU A 38 17.04 -16.76 -15.29
C LEU A 38 16.43 -17.08 -13.93
N PHE A 39 15.40 -17.93 -13.89
CA PHE A 39 14.73 -18.28 -12.65
C PHE A 39 15.55 -19.22 -11.77
N THR A 40 16.27 -20.18 -12.36
CA THR A 40 17.15 -21.07 -11.59
C THR A 40 18.35 -20.34 -11.00
N ASP A 41 18.97 -19.45 -11.75
CA ASP A 41 20.09 -18.64 -11.28
C ASP A 41 19.65 -17.62 -10.22
N THR A 42 18.49 -17.01 -10.41
CA THR A 42 17.87 -16.14 -9.40
C THR A 42 17.63 -16.89 -8.11
N ALA A 43 17.00 -18.08 -8.15
CA ALA A 43 16.77 -18.90 -6.97
C ALA A 43 18.06 -19.24 -6.23
N GLN A 44 19.09 -19.72 -6.95
CA GLN A 44 20.41 -20.04 -6.37
C GLN A 44 21.06 -18.80 -5.74
N SER A 45 20.97 -17.66 -6.39
CA SER A 45 21.52 -16.41 -5.88
C SER A 45 20.76 -15.90 -4.65
N MET A 46 19.43 -15.99 -4.64
CA MET A 46 18.63 -15.64 -3.46
C MET A 46 18.96 -16.52 -2.25
N VAL A 47 19.23 -17.81 -2.46
CA VAL A 47 19.70 -18.73 -1.40
C VAL A 47 21.10 -18.32 -0.93
N SER A 48 22.06 -18.26 -1.85
CA SER A 48 23.47 -18.03 -1.51
C SER A 48 23.73 -16.65 -0.90
N ARG A 49 22.91 -15.67 -1.24
CA ARG A 49 23.01 -14.28 -0.72
C ARG A 49 22.12 -14.04 0.52
N GLY A 50 21.38 -15.08 0.99
CA GLY A 50 20.57 -15.05 2.20
C GLY A 50 19.27 -14.27 2.08
N LEU A 51 18.76 -14.03 0.88
CA LEU A 51 17.45 -13.40 0.66
C LEU A 51 16.31 -14.36 1.01
N LEU A 52 16.45 -15.67 0.70
CA LEU A 52 15.47 -16.68 1.10
C LEU A 52 15.32 -16.75 2.63
N ASP A 53 16.44 -16.77 3.37
CA ASP A 53 16.43 -16.77 4.83
C ASP A 53 15.83 -15.49 5.42
N ALA A 54 15.90 -14.39 4.69
CA ALA A 54 15.26 -13.13 5.07
C ALA A 54 13.75 -13.07 4.78
N GLY A 55 13.18 -14.08 4.08
CA GLY A 55 11.75 -14.18 3.80
C GLY A 55 11.35 -13.99 2.33
N TYR A 56 12.27 -13.67 1.43
CA TYR A 56 12.00 -13.57 -0.01
C TYR A 56 11.85 -14.96 -0.61
N ASN A 57 10.66 -15.53 -0.52
CA ASN A 57 10.41 -16.94 -0.83
C ASN A 57 9.56 -17.16 -2.09
N ARG A 58 9.33 -16.13 -2.92
CA ARG A 58 8.56 -16.24 -4.15
C ARG A 58 9.38 -15.94 -5.38
N LEU A 59 9.08 -16.67 -6.46
CA LEU A 59 9.56 -16.44 -7.81
C LEU A 59 8.32 -16.30 -8.69
N ASN A 60 8.09 -15.12 -9.25
CA ASN A 60 6.91 -14.86 -10.09
C ASN A 60 7.33 -14.65 -11.54
N LEU A 61 6.84 -15.52 -12.44
CA LEU A 61 6.92 -15.28 -13.87
C LEU A 61 5.93 -14.19 -14.24
N ASP A 62 6.40 -13.19 -14.97
CA ASP A 62 5.55 -12.18 -15.60
C ASP A 62 5.22 -12.56 -17.05
N ASP A 63 4.68 -11.67 -17.85
CA ASP A 63 4.24 -11.91 -19.23
C ASP A 63 5.30 -12.59 -20.12
N CYS A 64 4.91 -13.04 -21.29
CA CYS A 64 5.78 -13.65 -22.33
C CYS A 64 6.36 -15.04 -21.98
N TRP A 65 5.85 -15.73 -20.97
CA TRP A 65 6.27 -17.10 -20.63
C TRP A 65 5.66 -18.16 -21.58
N MET A 66 4.52 -17.84 -22.22
CA MET A 66 3.70 -18.75 -23.00
C MET A 66 4.03 -18.75 -24.51
N GLN A 67 3.43 -19.66 -25.24
CA GLN A 67 3.39 -19.67 -26.71
C GLN A 67 2.43 -18.61 -27.24
N THR A 68 2.60 -18.23 -28.52
CA THR A 68 1.75 -17.24 -29.19
C THR A 68 0.34 -17.76 -29.50
N GLU A 69 0.11 -19.07 -29.37
CA GLU A 69 -1.19 -19.70 -29.59
C GLU A 69 -1.50 -20.72 -28.52
N ARG A 70 -2.79 -20.90 -28.23
CA ARG A 70 -3.29 -22.00 -27.40
C ARG A 70 -3.18 -23.32 -28.14
N SER A 71 -3.14 -24.43 -27.42
CA SER A 71 -3.22 -25.78 -28.00
C SER A 71 -4.60 -26.03 -28.63
N ALA A 72 -4.71 -27.12 -29.38
CA ALA A 72 -5.96 -27.50 -30.05
C ALA A 72 -7.15 -27.73 -29.10
N ASN A 73 -6.92 -28.02 -27.83
CA ASN A 73 -7.96 -28.15 -26.79
C ASN A 73 -8.21 -26.84 -26.02
N GLY A 74 -7.61 -25.74 -26.45
CA GLY A 74 -7.75 -24.42 -25.81
C GLY A 74 -6.81 -24.13 -24.65
N SER A 75 -5.95 -25.06 -24.20
CA SER A 75 -5.04 -24.85 -23.08
C SER A 75 -3.88 -23.91 -23.44
N LEU A 76 -3.46 -23.09 -22.48
CA LEU A 76 -2.20 -22.36 -22.55
C LEU A 76 -1.01 -23.34 -22.62
N GLN A 77 0.01 -22.91 -23.32
CA GLN A 77 1.25 -23.67 -23.49
C GLN A 77 2.44 -22.80 -23.11
N TRP A 78 3.38 -23.32 -22.33
CA TRP A 78 4.64 -22.61 -22.10
C TRP A 78 5.51 -22.60 -23.36
N ASN A 79 6.32 -21.58 -23.53
CA ASN A 79 7.27 -21.48 -24.62
C ASN A 79 8.42 -22.47 -24.37
N THR A 80 8.50 -23.54 -25.18
CA THR A 80 9.48 -24.62 -25.02
C THR A 80 10.93 -24.21 -25.30
N THR A 81 11.15 -23.11 -26.00
CA THR A 81 12.49 -22.53 -26.17
C THR A 81 12.95 -21.81 -24.92
N LYS A 82 12.05 -21.06 -24.26
CA LYS A 82 12.33 -20.36 -23.02
C LYS A 82 12.38 -21.31 -21.81
N PHE A 83 11.48 -22.28 -21.77
CA PHE A 83 11.30 -23.25 -20.68
C PHE A 83 11.34 -24.68 -21.22
N PRO A 84 12.52 -25.21 -21.55
CA PRO A 84 12.66 -26.51 -22.19
C PRO A 84 12.18 -27.67 -21.31
N ASN A 85 12.29 -27.57 -19.98
CA ASN A 85 11.79 -28.57 -19.05
C ASN A 85 10.31 -28.32 -18.65
N GLY A 86 9.77 -27.14 -18.96
CA GLY A 86 8.39 -26.76 -18.70
C GLY A 86 8.13 -26.11 -17.35
N ILE A 87 7.01 -25.39 -17.26
CA ILE A 87 6.61 -24.69 -16.02
C ILE A 87 6.37 -25.65 -14.84
N PRO A 88 5.77 -26.86 -14.99
CA PRO A 88 5.67 -27.81 -13.89
C PRO A 88 7.02 -28.24 -13.31
N TRP A 89 8.03 -28.39 -14.18
CA TRP A 89 9.38 -28.67 -13.73
C TRP A 89 9.95 -27.49 -12.92
N LEU A 90 9.79 -26.27 -13.43
CA LEU A 90 10.27 -25.07 -12.74
C LEU A 90 9.59 -24.88 -11.38
N ALA A 91 8.28 -25.14 -11.28
CA ALA A 91 7.55 -25.10 -10.02
C ALA A 91 8.07 -26.13 -9.01
N ASN A 92 8.38 -27.34 -9.47
CA ASN A 92 8.98 -28.35 -8.63
C ASN A 92 10.43 -28.01 -8.23
N TYR A 93 11.20 -27.42 -9.14
CA TYR A 93 12.54 -26.91 -8.86
C TYR A 93 12.49 -25.82 -7.79
N ALA A 94 11.63 -24.80 -7.95
CA ALA A 94 11.43 -23.73 -6.99
C ALA A 94 11.10 -24.29 -5.59
N ARG A 95 10.11 -25.18 -5.50
CA ARG A 95 9.68 -25.82 -4.24
C ARG A 95 10.80 -26.58 -3.56
N LYS A 96 11.63 -27.33 -4.30
CA LYS A 96 12.80 -28.05 -3.75
C LYS A 96 13.86 -27.13 -3.15
N HIS A 97 13.90 -25.86 -3.58
CA HIS A 97 14.84 -24.86 -3.09
C HIS A 97 14.21 -23.89 -2.09
N GLY A 98 12.96 -24.15 -1.63
CA GLY A 98 12.28 -23.35 -0.61
C GLY A 98 11.46 -22.19 -1.15
N PHE A 99 11.21 -22.15 -2.47
CA PHE A 99 10.43 -21.09 -3.11
C PHE A 99 9.04 -21.58 -3.55
N HIS A 100 8.13 -20.62 -3.64
CA HIS A 100 6.85 -20.72 -4.31
C HIS A 100 6.98 -20.16 -5.73
N LEU A 101 6.20 -20.67 -6.68
CA LEU A 101 6.18 -20.15 -8.04
C LEU A 101 4.83 -19.48 -8.33
N GLY A 102 4.86 -18.22 -8.76
CA GLY A 102 3.73 -17.47 -9.29
C GLY A 102 3.78 -17.36 -10.80
N ILE A 103 2.63 -17.02 -11.40
CA ILE A 103 2.48 -16.87 -12.84
C ILE A 103 1.65 -15.63 -13.17
N TYR A 104 1.81 -15.13 -14.38
CA TYR A 104 1.08 -13.99 -14.96
C TYR A 104 0.07 -14.47 -16.00
N GLU A 105 -1.05 -13.78 -16.04
CA GLU A 105 -2.07 -13.87 -17.09
C GLU A 105 -2.82 -12.53 -17.26
N ASP A 106 -3.66 -12.43 -18.29
CA ASP A 106 -4.50 -11.27 -18.57
C ASP A 106 -5.98 -11.67 -18.61
N ALA A 107 -6.84 -10.85 -18.02
CA ALA A 107 -8.28 -11.07 -17.99
C ALA A 107 -8.96 -10.88 -19.37
N GLY A 108 -8.28 -10.19 -20.30
CA GLY A 108 -8.74 -9.91 -21.64
C GLY A 108 -8.46 -11.06 -22.62
N ASN A 109 -8.59 -10.76 -23.91
CA ASN A 109 -8.37 -11.75 -24.98
C ASN A 109 -6.89 -11.92 -25.37
N ALA A 110 -6.03 -11.02 -24.94
CA ALA A 110 -4.58 -11.07 -25.13
C ALA A 110 -3.85 -10.39 -23.95
N THR A 111 -2.64 -10.85 -23.66
CA THR A 111 -1.77 -10.21 -22.67
C THR A 111 -1.23 -8.86 -23.18
N CYS A 112 -0.58 -8.09 -22.31
CA CYS A 112 0.08 -6.84 -22.69
C CYS A 112 1.16 -7.07 -23.76
N GLY A 113 1.88 -8.19 -23.70
CA GLY A 113 2.86 -8.62 -24.70
C GLY A 113 2.24 -9.24 -25.97
N GLY A 114 0.91 -9.34 -26.07
CA GLY A 114 0.22 -9.86 -27.28
C GLY A 114 0.11 -11.38 -27.33
N TYR A 115 0.30 -12.07 -26.21
CA TYR A 115 0.07 -13.51 -26.08
C TYR A 115 -1.41 -13.81 -25.76
N PRO A 116 -1.85 -15.10 -25.82
CA PRO A 116 -3.24 -15.44 -25.53
C PRO A 116 -3.64 -15.09 -24.10
N GLY A 117 -4.63 -14.22 -23.90
CA GLY A 117 -5.26 -13.96 -22.62
C GLY A 117 -6.35 -14.98 -22.25
N SER A 118 -6.89 -14.88 -21.04
CA SER A 118 -7.77 -15.90 -20.44
C SER A 118 -9.27 -15.69 -20.70
N LEU A 119 -9.67 -14.65 -21.42
CA LEU A 119 -11.09 -14.39 -21.68
C LEU A 119 -11.80 -15.60 -22.29
N ASN A 120 -12.84 -16.11 -21.61
CA ASN A 120 -13.59 -17.34 -21.87
C ASN A 120 -12.80 -18.65 -21.64
N HIS A 121 -11.65 -18.59 -20.98
CA HIS A 121 -10.83 -19.74 -20.60
C HIS A 121 -10.47 -19.73 -19.10
N GLU A 122 -11.04 -18.83 -18.32
CA GLU A 122 -10.66 -18.49 -16.94
C GLU A 122 -10.54 -19.76 -16.06
N LYS A 123 -11.56 -20.62 -16.08
CA LYS A 123 -11.56 -21.87 -15.32
C LYS A 123 -10.52 -22.86 -15.81
N GLN A 124 -10.37 -23.02 -17.13
CA GLN A 124 -9.39 -23.94 -17.71
C GLN A 124 -7.96 -23.53 -17.34
N ASP A 125 -7.68 -22.23 -17.41
CA ASP A 125 -6.36 -21.69 -17.12
C ASP A 125 -6.05 -21.78 -15.61
N ALA A 126 -7.00 -21.45 -14.73
CA ALA A 126 -6.87 -21.61 -13.30
C ALA A 126 -6.56 -23.08 -12.90
N GLU A 127 -7.32 -24.04 -13.45
CA GLU A 127 -7.08 -25.49 -13.23
C GLU A 127 -5.71 -25.92 -13.76
N THR A 128 -5.28 -25.37 -14.90
CA THR A 128 -3.97 -25.62 -15.50
C THR A 128 -2.86 -25.12 -14.58
N PHE A 129 -2.92 -23.88 -14.10
CA PHE A 129 -1.92 -23.31 -13.20
C PHE A 129 -1.82 -24.11 -11.88
N ALA A 130 -2.93 -24.45 -11.26
CA ALA A 130 -2.92 -25.30 -10.07
C ALA A 130 -2.29 -26.68 -10.34
N SER A 131 -2.59 -27.30 -11.51
CA SER A 131 -1.99 -28.60 -11.89
C SER A 131 -0.47 -28.51 -12.08
N TRP A 132 0.07 -27.37 -12.43
CA TRP A 132 1.50 -27.11 -12.55
C TRP A 132 2.17 -26.83 -11.20
N GLY A 133 1.38 -26.65 -10.13
CA GLY A 133 1.89 -26.38 -8.78
C GLY A 133 2.14 -24.89 -8.54
N ILE A 134 1.46 -24.03 -9.28
CA ILE A 134 1.41 -22.59 -9.07
C ILE A 134 0.50 -22.27 -7.89
N ASP A 135 0.87 -21.30 -7.06
CA ASP A 135 0.08 -20.85 -5.90
C ASP A 135 -0.18 -19.34 -5.84
N TYR A 136 0.18 -18.61 -6.92
CA TYR A 136 -0.01 -17.16 -7.04
C TYR A 136 -0.28 -16.80 -8.50
N LEU A 137 -1.32 -16.02 -8.74
CA LEU A 137 -1.68 -15.50 -10.05
C LEU A 137 -1.64 -13.97 -10.03
N LYS A 138 -0.78 -13.35 -10.87
CA LYS A 138 -0.90 -11.95 -11.25
C LYS A 138 -1.81 -11.90 -12.47
N LEU A 139 -2.97 -11.25 -12.33
CA LEU A 139 -3.93 -11.08 -13.42
C LEU A 139 -3.93 -9.62 -13.89
N ASP A 140 -3.53 -9.43 -15.12
CA ASP A 140 -3.50 -8.13 -15.78
C ASP A 140 -4.80 -7.87 -16.58
N GLY A 141 -4.91 -6.72 -17.24
CA GLY A 141 -6.13 -6.32 -17.94
C GLY A 141 -5.89 -5.46 -19.19
N CYS A 142 -4.76 -5.63 -19.88
CA CYS A 142 -4.38 -4.80 -21.04
C CYS A 142 -5.40 -4.82 -22.18
N ASN A 143 -6.02 -5.95 -22.44
CA ASN A 143 -6.91 -6.16 -23.57
C ASN A 143 -8.35 -6.50 -23.13
N VAL A 144 -8.81 -5.81 -22.12
CA VAL A 144 -10.21 -5.81 -21.67
C VAL A 144 -10.98 -4.70 -22.38
N TYR A 145 -12.12 -5.02 -22.94
CA TYR A 145 -12.97 -4.09 -23.68
C TYR A 145 -14.39 -4.08 -23.14
N ALA A 146 -14.98 -2.90 -23.04
CA ALA A 146 -16.36 -2.73 -22.59
C ALA A 146 -17.33 -3.47 -23.53
N LYS A 147 -18.27 -4.21 -22.95
CA LYS A 147 -19.34 -4.93 -23.66
C LYS A 147 -20.68 -4.24 -23.46
N ASN A 148 -21.56 -4.36 -24.45
CA ASN A 148 -22.97 -3.93 -24.35
C ASN A 148 -23.19 -2.48 -23.89
N GLY A 149 -22.19 -1.58 -24.09
CA GLY A 149 -22.28 -0.18 -23.72
C GLY A 149 -22.18 0.11 -22.22
N GLN A 150 -21.79 -0.87 -21.40
CA GLN A 150 -21.48 -0.64 -19.99
C GLN A 150 -20.15 0.11 -19.83
N PRO A 151 -19.92 0.82 -18.71
CA PRO A 151 -18.62 1.41 -18.41
C PRO A 151 -17.52 0.35 -18.33
N LEU A 152 -16.32 0.67 -18.82
CA LEU A 152 -15.18 -0.26 -18.83
C LEU A 152 -14.86 -0.81 -17.44
N ARG A 153 -14.94 0.02 -16.38
CA ARG A 153 -14.72 -0.41 -15.00
C ARG A 153 -15.68 -1.51 -14.52
N ASP A 154 -16.89 -1.55 -15.07
CA ASP A 154 -17.89 -2.56 -14.70
C ASP A 154 -17.55 -3.90 -15.39
N GLU A 155 -17.01 -3.88 -16.62
CA GLU A 155 -16.45 -5.08 -17.27
C GLU A 155 -15.27 -5.66 -16.48
N TYR A 156 -14.34 -4.80 -16.01
CA TYR A 156 -13.25 -5.25 -15.13
C TYR A 156 -13.80 -5.90 -13.86
N LYS A 157 -14.79 -5.27 -13.23
CA LYS A 157 -15.41 -5.84 -12.03
C LYS A 157 -16.00 -7.22 -12.28
N ASP A 158 -16.71 -7.40 -13.39
CA ASP A 158 -17.33 -8.67 -13.74
C ASP A 158 -16.27 -9.76 -13.97
N LEU A 159 -15.21 -9.47 -14.74
CA LEU A 159 -14.12 -10.41 -15.02
C LEU A 159 -13.33 -10.79 -13.75
N TYR A 160 -12.91 -9.82 -12.97
CA TYR A 160 -12.12 -10.08 -11.76
C TYR A 160 -12.95 -10.75 -10.66
N THR A 161 -14.25 -10.45 -10.56
CA THR A 161 -15.16 -11.19 -9.67
C THR A 161 -15.37 -12.63 -10.12
N GLU A 162 -15.40 -12.90 -11.43
CA GLU A 162 -15.47 -14.28 -11.93
C GLU A 162 -14.18 -15.05 -11.61
N TRP A 163 -13.01 -14.44 -11.81
CA TRP A 163 -11.74 -15.02 -11.40
C TRP A 163 -11.71 -15.33 -9.91
N HIS A 164 -12.12 -14.38 -9.06
CA HIS A 164 -12.22 -14.61 -7.62
C HIS A 164 -13.08 -15.84 -7.27
N LYS A 165 -14.26 -15.98 -7.89
CA LYS A 165 -15.15 -17.14 -7.67
C LYS A 165 -14.49 -18.46 -8.09
N ILE A 166 -13.81 -18.47 -9.22
CA ILE A 166 -13.08 -19.64 -9.70
C ILE A 166 -11.98 -20.02 -8.73
N LEU A 167 -11.08 -19.07 -8.41
CA LEU A 167 -9.91 -19.31 -7.55
C LEU A 167 -10.30 -19.71 -6.12
N SER A 168 -11.28 -19.03 -5.51
CA SER A 168 -11.77 -19.35 -4.17
C SER A 168 -12.53 -20.69 -4.10
N GLY A 169 -13.08 -21.17 -5.21
CA GLY A 169 -13.76 -22.46 -5.32
C GLY A 169 -12.82 -23.65 -5.52
N MET A 170 -11.53 -23.44 -5.74
CA MET A 170 -10.54 -24.49 -5.99
C MET A 170 -10.16 -25.21 -4.70
N SER A 171 -9.81 -26.49 -4.81
CA SER A 171 -9.29 -27.29 -3.67
C SER A 171 -7.94 -26.81 -3.16
N GLN A 172 -7.16 -26.16 -4.01
CA GLN A 172 -5.93 -25.44 -3.70
C GLN A 172 -6.07 -24.02 -4.25
N PRO A 173 -6.53 -23.07 -3.42
CA PRO A 173 -6.70 -21.68 -3.86
C PRO A 173 -5.35 -21.05 -4.14
N LEU A 174 -5.32 -20.19 -5.17
CA LEU A 174 -4.17 -19.37 -5.52
C LEU A 174 -4.31 -18.00 -4.87
N ILE A 175 -3.20 -17.41 -4.43
CA ILE A 175 -3.13 -15.99 -4.08
C ILE A 175 -3.47 -15.19 -5.35
N PHE A 176 -4.46 -14.31 -5.24
CA PHE A 176 -4.92 -13.52 -6.36
C PHE A 176 -4.38 -12.09 -6.28
N SER A 177 -3.47 -11.77 -7.20
CA SER A 177 -2.90 -10.42 -7.37
C SER A 177 -3.59 -9.75 -8.55
N GLU A 178 -4.40 -8.74 -8.25
CA GLU A 178 -5.18 -8.01 -9.22
C GLU A 178 -4.41 -6.82 -9.79
N SER A 179 -4.74 -6.41 -11.03
CA SER A 179 -4.22 -5.17 -11.63
C SER A 179 -5.34 -4.20 -12.04
N ALA A 180 -6.60 -4.53 -11.77
CA ALA A 180 -7.74 -3.72 -12.21
C ALA A 180 -7.62 -2.22 -11.88
N PRO A 181 -7.22 -1.79 -10.66
CA PRO A 181 -7.13 -0.36 -10.34
C PRO A 181 -6.13 0.41 -11.20
N ALA A 182 -5.02 -0.20 -11.61
CA ALA A 182 -3.98 0.46 -12.39
C ALA A 182 -4.51 1.05 -13.70
N TYR A 183 -5.49 0.40 -14.32
CA TYR A 183 -6.10 0.85 -15.57
C TYR A 183 -7.02 2.08 -15.44
N PHE A 184 -7.31 2.50 -14.22
CA PHE A 184 -8.20 3.62 -13.93
C PHE A 184 -7.52 4.75 -13.15
N CYS A 185 -6.25 4.63 -12.80
CA CYS A 185 -5.56 5.57 -11.90
C CYS A 185 -5.52 7.02 -12.43
N THR A 186 -5.60 7.23 -13.74
CA THR A 186 -5.68 8.57 -14.35
C THR A 186 -7.07 9.22 -14.26
N ASN A 187 -8.10 8.47 -13.87
CA ASN A 187 -9.46 8.96 -13.62
C ASN A 187 -9.86 8.66 -12.18
N GLU A 188 -9.67 9.60 -11.27
CA GLU A 188 -9.89 9.39 -9.84
C GLU A 188 -11.28 8.82 -9.51
N THR A 189 -12.33 9.26 -10.20
CA THR A 189 -13.69 8.76 -9.96
C THR A 189 -13.81 7.27 -10.26
N ASP A 190 -13.30 6.81 -11.39
CA ASP A 190 -13.35 5.41 -11.77
C ASP A 190 -12.35 4.58 -10.95
N TRP A 191 -11.17 5.14 -10.68
CA TRP A 191 -10.15 4.51 -9.85
C TRP A 191 -10.69 4.18 -8.45
N MET A 192 -11.31 5.16 -7.76
CA MET A 192 -11.87 4.92 -6.43
C MET A 192 -13.03 3.92 -6.45
N ARG A 193 -13.85 3.90 -7.50
CA ARG A 193 -14.91 2.89 -7.65
C ARG A 193 -14.35 1.48 -7.85
N VAL A 194 -13.21 1.35 -8.51
CA VAL A 194 -12.52 0.06 -8.64
C VAL A 194 -11.89 -0.33 -7.31
N MET A 195 -11.20 0.57 -6.63
CA MET A 195 -10.64 0.32 -5.30
C MET A 195 -11.69 -0.09 -4.25
N ASP A 196 -12.95 0.34 -4.38
CA ASP A 196 -14.00 0.02 -3.41
C ASP A 196 -14.38 -1.48 -3.38
N TRP A 197 -14.13 -2.25 -4.46
CA TRP A 197 -14.47 -3.67 -4.52
C TRP A 197 -13.26 -4.62 -4.58
N VAL A 198 -12.09 -4.15 -5.00
CA VAL A 198 -10.89 -4.98 -5.15
C VAL A 198 -10.50 -5.71 -3.86
N PRO A 199 -10.55 -5.09 -2.64
CA PRO A 199 -10.21 -5.79 -1.41
C PRO A 199 -11.14 -6.94 -0.99
N ASP A 200 -12.23 -7.13 -1.71
CA ASP A 200 -13.18 -8.23 -1.49
C ASP A 200 -12.96 -9.38 -2.49
N ASN A 201 -12.14 -9.18 -3.52
CA ASN A 201 -11.90 -10.15 -4.58
C ASN A 201 -10.48 -10.77 -4.51
N GLY A 202 -9.44 -10.00 -4.22
CA GLY A 202 -8.05 -10.46 -4.21
C GLY A 202 -7.33 -10.28 -2.88
N GLU A 203 -6.14 -10.84 -2.79
CA GLU A 203 -5.25 -10.69 -1.64
C GLU A 203 -4.32 -9.48 -1.77
N LEU A 204 -4.10 -8.98 -2.98
CA LEU A 204 -3.38 -7.75 -3.25
C LEU A 204 -3.78 -7.17 -4.60
N ALA A 205 -3.55 -5.87 -4.79
CA ALA A 205 -3.81 -5.24 -6.08
C ALA A 205 -2.81 -4.13 -6.40
N ARG A 206 -2.30 -4.15 -7.65
CA ARG A 206 -1.64 -3.02 -8.29
C ARG A 206 -2.65 -1.89 -8.45
N HIS A 207 -2.32 -0.71 -7.94
CA HIS A 207 -3.27 0.41 -7.92
C HIS A 207 -2.84 1.61 -8.77
N SER A 208 -1.65 1.57 -9.36
CA SER A 208 -1.02 2.65 -10.11
C SER A 208 -0.24 2.14 -11.31
N ASP A 209 0.32 3.05 -12.10
CA ASP A 209 1.18 2.75 -13.25
C ASP A 209 2.39 1.87 -12.86
N ASP A 210 3.01 1.25 -13.86
CA ASP A 210 4.24 0.51 -13.66
C ASP A 210 5.38 1.43 -13.21
N VAL A 211 6.25 0.94 -12.32
CA VAL A 211 7.55 1.57 -12.11
C VAL A 211 8.35 1.54 -13.41
N LEU A 212 9.21 2.55 -13.60
CA LEU A 212 10.00 2.64 -14.82
C LEU A 212 10.81 1.35 -15.05
N VAL A 213 10.54 0.66 -16.16
CA VAL A 213 11.33 -0.50 -16.58
C VAL A 213 12.74 -0.05 -16.98
N TYR A 214 13.72 -0.96 -16.88
CA TYR A 214 15.15 -0.61 -17.10
C TYR A 214 15.46 -0.17 -18.53
N SER A 215 14.67 -0.62 -19.50
CA SER A 215 14.74 -0.19 -20.91
C SER A 215 14.04 1.14 -21.17
N GLY A 216 13.24 1.64 -20.20
CA GLY A 216 12.40 2.82 -20.34
C GLY A 216 13.17 4.13 -20.29
N GLU A 217 12.60 5.16 -20.90
CA GLU A 217 13.12 6.52 -20.84
C GLU A 217 12.45 7.33 -19.73
N GLY A 218 13.20 8.12 -18.98
CA GLY A 218 12.68 8.99 -17.93
C GLY A 218 13.43 8.91 -16.63
N SER A 219 12.77 9.30 -15.54
CA SER A 219 13.33 9.27 -14.19
C SER A 219 12.70 8.14 -13.38
N ALA A 220 13.50 7.17 -12.99
CA ALA A 220 13.06 6.08 -12.13
C ALA A 220 12.53 6.60 -10.77
N TRP A 221 13.20 7.60 -10.19
CA TRP A 221 12.73 8.21 -8.95
C TRP A 221 11.35 8.87 -9.11
N LYS A 222 11.11 9.60 -10.20
CA LYS A 222 9.79 10.20 -10.46
C LYS A 222 8.71 9.13 -10.61
N SER A 223 9.00 8.02 -11.28
CA SER A 223 8.08 6.89 -11.42
C SER A 223 7.73 6.29 -10.05
N ILE A 224 8.72 6.04 -9.19
CA ILE A 224 8.53 5.58 -7.82
C ILE A 224 7.65 6.57 -7.03
N MET A 225 7.91 7.87 -7.17
CA MET A 225 7.15 8.91 -6.47
C MET A 225 5.70 9.05 -6.97
N VAL A 226 5.42 8.73 -8.23
CA VAL A 226 4.04 8.63 -8.74
C VAL A 226 3.30 7.50 -8.01
N ASN A 227 3.90 6.31 -7.92
CA ASN A 227 3.30 5.17 -7.21
C ASN A 227 3.17 5.45 -5.71
N TYR A 228 4.14 6.13 -5.10
CA TYR A 228 4.06 6.61 -3.73
C TYR A 228 2.86 7.56 -3.52
N ASP A 229 2.64 8.51 -4.42
CA ASP A 229 1.54 9.49 -4.29
C ASP A 229 0.16 8.81 -4.47
N TYR A 230 0.05 7.72 -5.23
CA TYR A 230 -1.15 6.88 -5.25
C TYR A 230 -1.29 6.06 -3.96
N GLN A 231 -0.20 5.45 -3.48
CA GLN A 231 -0.19 4.61 -2.29
C GLN A 231 -0.71 5.33 -1.04
N ILE A 232 -0.29 6.57 -0.80
CA ILE A 232 -0.74 7.35 0.38
C ILE A 232 -2.24 7.65 0.41
N GLN A 233 -2.94 7.54 -0.72
CA GLN A 233 -4.38 7.80 -0.84
C GLN A 233 -5.23 6.57 -0.50
N VAL A 234 -4.67 5.36 -0.56
CA VAL A 234 -5.39 4.09 -0.48
C VAL A 234 -5.21 3.34 0.84
N ALA A 235 -4.61 3.98 1.85
CA ALA A 235 -4.31 3.36 3.15
C ALA A 235 -5.52 2.68 3.83
N ARG A 236 -6.74 3.20 3.61
CA ARG A 236 -7.97 2.69 4.20
C ARG A 236 -8.39 1.31 3.70
N TYR A 237 -7.89 0.87 2.55
CA TYR A 237 -8.24 -0.43 1.97
C TYR A 237 -7.40 -1.57 2.54
N GLN A 238 -6.17 -1.27 3.01
CA GLN A 238 -5.26 -2.30 3.51
C GLN A 238 -5.71 -2.85 4.85
N LYS A 239 -5.73 -4.17 4.95
CA LYS A 239 -6.17 -4.94 6.14
C LYS A 239 -5.46 -6.30 6.13
N PRO A 240 -5.46 -7.07 7.25
CA PRO A 240 -5.00 -8.45 7.21
C PRO A 240 -5.68 -9.24 6.09
N GLY A 241 -4.86 -9.84 5.21
CA GLY A 241 -5.32 -10.60 4.03
C GLY A 241 -5.50 -9.80 2.75
N TYR A 242 -5.37 -8.46 2.80
CA TYR A 242 -5.35 -7.63 1.59
C TYR A 242 -4.30 -6.53 1.67
N TYR A 243 -3.47 -6.41 0.66
CA TYR A 243 -2.34 -5.47 0.60
C TYR A 243 -2.39 -4.61 -0.66
N ASN A 244 -2.24 -3.29 -0.49
CA ASN A 244 -2.06 -2.36 -1.60
C ASN A 244 -0.66 -2.56 -2.21
N ASP A 245 -0.58 -2.70 -3.53
CA ASP A 245 0.66 -2.99 -4.25
C ASP A 245 1.11 -1.78 -5.08
N PRO A 246 2.16 -1.05 -4.64
CA PRO A 246 2.72 0.08 -5.37
C PRO A 246 3.77 -0.32 -6.43
N ASP A 247 3.81 -1.60 -6.82
CA ASP A 247 4.73 -2.19 -7.79
C ASP A 247 6.12 -2.56 -7.25
N PHE A 248 6.97 -3.09 -8.11
CA PHE A 248 8.23 -3.75 -7.81
C PHE A 248 9.29 -2.84 -7.21
N LEU A 249 10.18 -3.46 -6.42
CA LEU A 249 11.45 -2.85 -6.05
C LEU A 249 12.46 -2.98 -7.19
N ILE A 250 13.09 -1.87 -7.58
CA ILE A 250 14.10 -1.80 -8.65
C ILE A 250 15.47 -1.32 -8.11
N PRO A 251 16.08 -2.08 -7.16
CA PRO A 251 17.19 -1.59 -6.33
C PRO A 251 18.52 -1.43 -7.06
N ASP A 252 18.71 -2.00 -8.25
CA ASP A 252 19.89 -1.83 -9.11
C ASP A 252 19.64 -0.93 -10.32
N HIS A 253 18.49 -0.23 -10.37
CA HIS A 253 18.19 0.66 -11.49
C HIS A 253 19.24 1.78 -11.58
N PRO A 254 19.94 1.94 -12.74
CA PRO A 254 21.09 2.85 -12.86
C PRO A 254 20.71 4.33 -12.74
N GLY A 255 19.43 4.67 -12.92
CA GLY A 255 18.90 6.02 -12.77
C GLY A 255 18.54 6.42 -11.34
N LEU A 256 18.83 5.58 -10.33
CA LEU A 256 18.59 5.87 -8.90
C LEU A 256 19.90 6.13 -8.17
N THR A 257 19.91 7.15 -7.31
CA THR A 257 20.94 7.35 -6.28
C THR A 257 20.81 6.30 -5.17
N ASP A 258 21.83 6.14 -4.33
CA ASP A 258 21.78 5.18 -3.22
C ASP A 258 20.74 5.57 -2.16
N ASP A 259 20.51 6.86 -1.94
CA ASP A 259 19.43 7.34 -1.05
C ASP A 259 18.05 7.04 -1.64
N GLU A 260 17.85 7.18 -2.96
CA GLU A 260 16.59 6.84 -3.63
C GLU A 260 16.31 5.33 -3.58
N LYS A 261 17.32 4.47 -3.77
CA LYS A 261 17.18 3.01 -3.63
C LYS A 261 16.77 2.61 -2.22
N LYS A 262 17.46 3.19 -1.21
CA LYS A 262 17.12 2.98 0.22
C LYS A 262 15.72 3.52 0.55
N SER A 263 15.38 4.70 0.07
CA SER A 263 14.06 5.30 0.28
C SER A 263 12.94 4.49 -0.35
N HIS A 264 13.13 3.98 -1.56
CA HIS A 264 12.18 3.09 -2.21
C HIS A 264 11.85 1.87 -1.31
N PHE A 265 12.88 1.16 -0.86
CA PHE A 265 12.71 0.01 0.04
C PHE A 265 12.05 0.40 1.38
N ALA A 266 12.52 1.49 2.00
CA ALA A 266 12.03 1.94 3.31
C ALA A 266 10.55 2.37 3.27
N LEU A 267 10.12 3.03 2.19
CA LEU A 267 8.74 3.45 1.99
C LEU A 267 7.82 2.26 1.79
N TRP A 268 8.18 1.29 0.91
CA TRP A 268 7.42 0.05 0.71
C TRP A 268 7.27 -0.73 2.01
N ALA A 269 8.36 -0.93 2.75
CA ALA A 269 8.32 -1.58 4.06
C ALA A 269 7.47 -0.81 5.09
N SER A 270 7.51 0.53 5.08
CA SER A 270 6.67 1.36 5.96
C SER A 270 5.19 1.22 5.65
N PHE A 271 4.84 1.01 4.38
CA PHE A 271 3.46 0.75 3.96
C PHE A 271 2.99 -0.67 4.31
N GLY A 272 3.89 -1.63 4.54
CA GLY A 272 3.55 -3.05 4.57
C GLY A 272 3.08 -3.51 3.19
N ALA A 273 3.79 -3.11 2.16
CA ALA A 273 3.52 -3.40 0.76
C ALA A 273 4.32 -4.63 0.28
N PRO A 274 3.93 -5.29 -0.82
CA PRO A 274 4.72 -6.38 -1.38
C PRO A 274 6.19 -5.98 -1.62
N LEU A 275 7.14 -6.75 -1.08
CA LEU A 275 8.57 -6.56 -1.31
C LEU A 275 9.04 -7.50 -2.44
N ILE A 276 8.57 -7.23 -3.65
CA ILE A 276 8.93 -8.02 -4.85
C ILE A 276 10.04 -7.31 -5.62
N ILE A 277 11.21 -7.95 -5.67
CA ILE A 277 12.41 -7.41 -6.33
C ILE A 277 12.34 -7.71 -7.83
N SER A 278 12.52 -6.69 -8.67
CA SER A 278 12.73 -6.86 -10.10
C SER A 278 14.10 -6.32 -10.49
N ALA A 279 15.12 -7.14 -10.32
CA ALA A 279 16.54 -6.81 -10.48
C ALA A 279 17.35 -8.06 -10.87
N TYR A 280 18.58 -7.88 -11.35
CA TYR A 280 19.47 -9.01 -11.59
C TYR A 280 20.18 -9.43 -10.30
N ILE A 281 19.54 -10.33 -9.54
CA ILE A 281 19.96 -10.74 -8.18
C ILE A 281 21.42 -11.20 -8.11
N PRO A 282 21.97 -11.97 -9.08
CA PRO A 282 23.38 -12.40 -9.04
C PRO A 282 24.38 -11.26 -8.88
N ASP A 283 24.15 -10.12 -9.52
CA ASP A 283 25.09 -9.01 -9.60
C ASP A 283 24.73 -7.84 -8.66
N LEU A 284 23.68 -7.96 -7.82
CA LEU A 284 23.35 -6.90 -6.87
C LEU A 284 24.54 -6.57 -5.96
N PRO A 285 24.87 -5.29 -5.73
CA PRO A 285 25.90 -4.90 -4.77
C PRO A 285 25.59 -5.44 -3.36
N ASP A 286 26.63 -5.77 -2.58
CA ASP A 286 26.46 -6.29 -1.21
C ASP A 286 25.74 -5.29 -0.28
N GLU A 287 25.89 -4.00 -0.50
CA GLU A 287 25.14 -2.96 0.22
C GLU A 287 23.65 -3.05 -0.06
N VAL A 288 23.26 -3.27 -1.33
CA VAL A 288 21.85 -3.46 -1.72
C VAL A 288 21.29 -4.72 -1.06
N ILE A 289 22.01 -5.84 -1.14
CA ILE A 289 21.61 -7.08 -0.46
C ILE A 289 21.49 -6.85 1.06
N SER A 290 22.38 -6.07 1.65
CA SER A 290 22.38 -5.79 3.09
C SER A 290 21.10 -5.06 3.51
N PHE A 291 20.69 -4.02 2.80
CA PHE A 291 19.47 -3.31 3.18
C PHE A 291 18.20 -4.10 2.86
N LEU A 292 18.14 -4.85 1.75
CA LEU A 292 17.01 -5.74 1.43
C LEU A 292 16.79 -6.82 2.49
N LYS A 293 17.85 -7.26 3.19
CA LYS A 293 17.79 -8.23 4.30
C LYS A 293 17.68 -7.58 5.67
N ASN A 294 17.54 -6.26 5.76
CA ASN A 294 17.46 -5.60 7.05
C ASN A 294 16.22 -6.09 7.82
N LYS A 295 16.47 -6.87 8.88
CA LYS A 295 15.42 -7.51 9.67
C LYS A 295 14.46 -6.51 10.31
N ASP A 296 14.93 -5.34 10.74
CA ASP A 296 14.09 -4.34 11.38
C ASP A 296 13.04 -3.80 10.40
N PHE A 297 13.39 -3.61 9.12
CA PHE A 297 12.44 -3.22 8.06
C PHE A 297 11.49 -4.36 7.68
N ILE A 298 12.02 -5.59 7.57
CA ILE A 298 11.18 -6.76 7.25
C ILE A 298 10.18 -7.02 8.37
N ASP A 299 10.58 -6.93 9.65
CA ASP A 299 9.67 -7.08 10.80
C ASP A 299 8.57 -6.01 10.81
N VAL A 300 8.86 -4.81 10.32
CA VAL A 300 7.87 -3.76 10.15
C VAL A 300 6.96 -4.08 8.98
N ASP A 301 7.49 -4.44 7.83
CA ASP A 301 6.71 -4.78 6.63
C ASP A 301 5.73 -5.92 6.90
N GLN A 302 6.19 -6.97 7.54
CA GLN A 302 5.46 -8.20 7.83
C GLN A 302 4.60 -8.13 9.10
N ASP A 303 4.37 -6.92 9.65
CA ASP A 303 3.59 -6.76 10.89
C ASP A 303 2.14 -7.23 10.70
N PRO A 304 1.63 -8.15 11.56
CA PRO A 304 0.33 -8.80 11.37
C PRO A 304 -0.88 -7.87 11.55
N LEU A 305 -0.69 -6.63 12.02
CA LEU A 305 -1.75 -5.63 12.02
C LEU A 305 -2.10 -5.18 10.59
N ALA A 306 -1.20 -5.41 9.63
CA ALA A 306 -1.34 -5.05 8.21
C ALA A 306 -1.84 -3.61 7.99
N GLN A 307 -1.48 -2.70 8.87
CA GLN A 307 -1.89 -1.31 8.80
C GLN A 307 -0.93 -0.55 7.91
N GLN A 308 -1.42 0.08 6.85
CA GLN A 308 -0.57 0.94 6.02
C GLN A 308 -0.22 2.25 6.74
N ALA A 309 1.02 2.73 6.59
CA ALA A 309 1.39 4.05 7.08
C ALA A 309 0.62 5.15 6.32
N ALA A 310 0.13 6.13 7.07
CA ALA A 310 -0.60 7.27 6.53
C ALA A 310 0.12 8.59 6.87
N LEU A 311 -0.14 9.62 6.07
CA LEU A 311 0.44 10.93 6.25
C LEU A 311 0.03 11.56 7.59
N VAL A 312 1.04 12.01 8.33
CA VAL A 312 0.90 12.84 9.52
C VAL A 312 0.95 14.31 9.14
N THR A 313 1.97 14.67 8.37
CA THR A 313 2.19 16.01 7.83
C THR A 313 2.84 15.93 6.45
N ARG A 314 2.59 16.96 5.65
CA ARG A 314 3.26 17.21 4.36
C ARG A 314 3.58 18.68 4.25
N ASP A 315 4.80 19.03 3.84
CA ASP A 315 5.19 20.39 3.46
C ASP A 315 5.96 20.39 2.13
N ALA A 316 6.66 21.47 1.82
CA ALA A 316 7.43 21.59 0.59
C ALA A 316 8.61 20.59 0.51
N ASN A 317 9.16 20.18 1.66
CA ASN A 317 10.34 19.32 1.74
C ASN A 317 10.03 17.93 2.26
N PHE A 318 9.17 17.80 3.29
CA PHE A 318 9.01 16.56 4.02
C PHE A 318 7.61 15.98 3.93
N ASP A 319 7.57 14.65 3.79
CA ASP A 319 6.43 13.83 4.16
C ASP A 319 6.76 13.07 5.44
N VAL A 320 5.89 13.18 6.42
CA VAL A 320 5.95 12.42 7.67
C VAL A 320 4.81 11.43 7.69
N LEU A 321 5.13 10.14 7.84
CA LEU A 321 4.13 9.06 7.90
C LEU A 321 4.24 8.32 9.23
N THR A 322 3.13 7.69 9.61
CA THR A 322 3.10 6.87 10.82
C THR A 322 2.07 5.74 10.70
N ARG A 323 2.32 4.64 11.43
CA ARG A 323 1.34 3.59 11.70
C ARG A 323 1.58 2.93 13.05
N SER A 324 0.60 2.22 13.57
CA SER A 324 0.76 1.34 14.72
C SER A 324 1.29 -0.03 14.29
N LEU A 325 2.01 -0.71 15.17
CA LEU A 325 2.45 -2.09 15.02
C LEU A 325 1.71 -2.97 16.03
N ALA A 326 1.57 -4.26 15.73
CA ALA A 326 0.77 -5.20 16.53
C ALA A 326 1.24 -5.33 17.99
N ASN A 327 2.54 -5.14 18.23
CA ASN A 327 3.12 -5.18 19.59
C ASN A 327 2.93 -3.88 20.39
N GLY A 328 2.23 -2.87 19.83
CA GLY A 328 1.99 -1.57 20.45
C GLY A 328 3.05 -0.50 20.17
N ASP A 329 4.09 -0.81 19.39
CA ASP A 329 5.04 0.18 18.92
C ASP A 329 4.41 1.13 17.89
N ARG A 330 5.04 2.28 17.68
CA ARG A 330 4.67 3.26 16.66
C ARG A 330 5.80 3.38 15.64
N LEU A 331 5.48 3.30 14.36
CA LEU A 331 6.41 3.58 13.27
C LEU A 331 6.37 5.06 12.93
N LEU A 332 7.53 5.67 12.75
CA LEU A 332 7.73 7.00 12.18
C LEU A 332 8.58 6.85 10.92
N THR A 333 8.08 7.31 9.79
CA THR A 333 8.82 7.38 8.51
C THR A 333 8.86 8.82 8.05
N VAL A 334 10.04 9.33 7.72
CA VAL A 334 10.25 10.71 7.24
C VAL A 334 11.01 10.68 5.94
N LEU A 335 10.37 11.14 4.87
CA LEU A 335 10.96 11.28 3.54
C LEU A 335 11.29 12.75 3.27
N ASN A 336 12.53 13.04 2.89
CA ASN A 336 12.86 14.33 2.28
C ASN A 336 12.53 14.29 0.79
N ARG A 337 11.47 14.97 0.38
CA ARG A 337 11.03 15.08 -1.03
C ARG A 337 11.80 16.15 -1.81
N GLY A 338 12.54 17.00 -1.08
CA GLY A 338 13.31 18.11 -1.66
C GLY A 338 14.63 17.65 -2.26
N ASN A 339 15.21 18.50 -3.11
CA ASN A 339 16.47 18.25 -3.83
C ASN A 339 17.72 18.71 -3.04
N ASN A 340 17.58 19.04 -1.75
CA ASN A 340 18.67 19.52 -0.90
C ASN A 340 18.60 18.87 0.49
N THR A 341 19.73 18.78 1.16
CA THR A 341 19.79 18.41 2.57
C THR A 341 18.93 19.37 3.40
N SER A 342 18.02 18.83 4.18
CA SER A 342 17.06 19.59 4.98
C SER A 342 16.90 19.01 6.38
N LYS A 343 16.42 19.84 7.32
CA LYS A 343 16.16 19.45 8.71
C LYS A 343 14.67 19.49 9.01
N ALA A 344 14.21 18.47 9.73
CA ALA A 344 12.85 18.39 10.24
C ALA A 344 12.86 18.16 11.76
N THR A 345 11.90 18.77 12.45
CA THR A 345 11.59 18.52 13.86
C THR A 345 10.18 17.97 13.93
N ILE A 346 10.01 16.72 14.32
CA ILE A 346 8.72 16.05 14.38
C ILE A 346 8.27 15.93 15.85
N PRO A 347 7.28 16.73 16.30
CA PRO A 347 6.72 16.61 17.64
C PRO A 347 6.05 15.25 17.85
N ILE A 348 6.32 14.56 18.95
CA ILE A 348 5.72 13.25 19.24
C ILE A 348 4.19 13.31 19.32
N ALA A 349 3.63 14.47 19.70
CA ALA A 349 2.18 14.70 19.71
C ALA A 349 1.55 14.54 18.31
N GLN A 350 2.27 14.89 17.24
CA GLN A 350 1.82 14.67 15.86
C GLN A 350 1.72 13.18 15.51
N LEU A 351 2.48 12.32 16.21
CA LEU A 351 2.45 10.86 16.05
C LEU A 351 1.33 10.20 16.88
N GLY A 352 0.52 10.99 17.59
CA GLY A 352 -0.53 10.49 18.48
C GLY A 352 0.00 9.90 19.79
N LEU A 353 1.21 10.28 20.20
CA LEU A 353 1.88 9.86 21.42
C LEU A 353 1.72 10.89 22.55
N GLU A 354 1.72 10.44 23.81
CA GLU A 354 1.53 11.29 24.98
C GLU A 354 2.81 12.07 25.31
N SER A 355 2.77 13.41 25.34
CA SER A 355 3.92 14.28 25.61
C SER A 355 4.49 14.15 27.04
N SER A 356 3.74 13.55 27.99
CA SER A 356 4.21 13.27 29.36
C SER A 356 5.21 12.12 29.44
N CYS A 357 5.33 11.32 28.39
CA CYS A 357 6.10 10.07 28.36
C CYS A 357 7.49 10.25 27.72
N LYS A 358 8.41 9.34 28.05
CA LYS A 358 9.69 9.19 27.37
C LYS A 358 9.68 7.88 26.59
N TYR A 359 9.93 7.93 25.30
CA TYR A 359 9.90 6.80 24.40
C TYR A 359 11.31 6.36 24.01
N ARG A 360 11.46 5.10 23.62
CA ARG A 360 12.67 4.58 22.97
C ARG A 360 12.43 4.59 21.47
N ALA A 361 13.24 5.32 20.73
CA ALA A 361 13.25 5.35 19.29
C ALA A 361 14.44 4.56 18.77
N ARG A 362 14.17 3.51 17.98
CA ARG A 362 15.17 2.72 17.27
C ARG A 362 15.21 3.14 15.81
N ASP A 363 16.34 3.67 15.37
CA ASP A 363 16.62 3.92 13.96
C ASP A 363 16.79 2.58 13.23
N LEU A 364 15.99 2.32 12.21
CA LEU A 364 16.00 1.03 11.50
C LEU A 364 17.18 0.89 10.53
N TRP A 365 17.81 1.98 10.11
CA TRP A 365 19.02 1.92 9.29
C TRP A 365 20.26 1.55 10.08
N THR A 366 20.46 2.21 11.22
CA THR A 366 21.68 2.06 12.03
C THR A 366 21.53 1.08 13.18
N GLY A 367 20.30 0.73 13.57
CA GLY A 367 19.99 -0.03 14.75
C GLY A 367 20.23 0.74 16.06
N SER A 368 20.65 2.00 16.00
CA SER A 368 20.86 2.84 17.18
C SER A 368 19.55 3.10 17.91
N VAL A 369 19.65 3.28 19.24
CA VAL A 369 18.48 3.54 20.09
C VAL A 369 18.71 4.80 20.89
N GLU A 370 17.75 5.71 20.82
CA GLU A 370 17.75 6.94 21.62
C GLU A 370 16.47 7.07 22.46
N ASN A 371 16.55 7.92 23.49
CA ASN A 371 15.36 8.27 24.28
C ASN A 371 14.83 9.62 23.79
N ILE A 372 13.59 9.63 23.34
CA ILE A 372 12.89 10.81 22.87
C ILE A 372 11.76 11.19 23.83
N LYS A 373 11.45 12.47 23.92
CA LYS A 373 10.36 12.97 24.79
C LYS A 373 9.42 13.93 24.06
N ASP A 374 9.95 15.00 23.50
CA ASP A 374 9.12 16.08 22.94
C ASP A 374 9.08 16.03 21.41
N SER A 375 10.18 15.69 20.77
CA SER A 375 10.33 15.63 19.32
C SER A 375 11.42 14.65 18.88
N VAL A 376 11.41 14.32 17.59
CA VAL A 376 12.50 13.67 16.86
C VAL A 376 13.13 14.70 15.93
N GLU A 377 14.45 14.91 16.04
CA GLU A 377 15.22 15.81 15.19
C GLU A 377 15.90 14.98 14.09
N ILE A 378 15.67 15.33 12.83
CA ILE A 378 16.16 14.58 11.67
C ILE A 378 16.84 15.52 10.69
N THR A 379 17.98 15.10 10.13
CA THR A 379 18.62 15.75 8.99
C THR A 379 18.71 14.72 7.88
N LEU A 380 18.13 15.01 6.72
CA LEU A 380 18.11 14.11 5.56
C LEU A 380 18.67 14.80 4.33
N ASP A 381 19.49 14.09 3.60
CA ASP A 381 19.90 14.49 2.25
C ASP A 381 18.71 14.43 1.27
N ALA A 382 18.92 14.92 0.05
CA ALA A 382 17.90 14.89 -0.99
C ALA A 382 17.39 13.46 -1.21
N HIS A 383 16.06 13.29 -1.21
CA HIS A 383 15.36 12.03 -1.41
C HIS A 383 15.63 10.92 -0.38
N ALA A 384 16.40 11.22 0.68
CA ALA A 384 16.67 10.25 1.75
C ALA A 384 15.45 10.05 2.67
N THR A 385 15.39 8.87 3.30
CA THR A 385 14.33 8.47 4.22
C THR A 385 14.93 7.99 5.55
N SER A 386 14.40 8.47 6.68
CA SER A 386 14.63 7.90 8.02
C SER A 386 13.40 7.15 8.50
N VAL A 387 13.63 6.02 9.17
CA VAL A 387 12.55 5.23 9.76
C VAL A 387 12.90 4.87 11.19
N TYR A 388 11.98 5.18 12.10
CA TYR A 388 12.12 4.89 13.53
C TYR A 388 10.99 4.00 14.02
N ARG A 389 11.36 2.97 14.78
CA ARG A 389 10.43 2.19 15.60
C ARG A 389 10.42 2.77 17.01
N ILE A 390 9.28 3.33 17.41
CA ILE A 390 9.11 4.02 18.70
C ILE A 390 8.36 3.10 19.65
N THR A 391 9.04 2.69 20.74
CA THR A 391 8.48 1.80 21.75
C THR A 391 8.00 2.61 22.96
N PRO A 392 6.71 2.50 23.33
CA PRO A 392 6.15 3.19 24.49
C PRO A 392 6.61 2.54 25.80
N PRO A 393 6.89 3.34 26.85
CA PRO A 393 7.15 2.79 28.18
C PRO A 393 5.87 2.27 28.83
N ARG A 394 6.00 1.48 29.87
CA ARG A 394 4.85 1.02 30.67
C ARG A 394 4.00 2.21 31.15
N GLY A 395 2.69 2.12 30.95
CA GLY A 395 1.74 3.18 31.33
C GLY A 395 1.50 4.25 30.26
N CYS A 396 2.26 4.25 29.17
CA CYS A 396 2.14 5.17 28.03
C CYS A 396 1.76 4.43 26.74
N THR A 397 0.96 3.40 26.83
CA THR A 397 0.65 2.50 25.70
C THR A 397 -0.51 2.99 24.82
N LYS A 398 -1.13 4.10 25.19
CA LYS A 398 -2.25 4.66 24.41
C LYS A 398 -1.70 5.49 23.25
N THR A 399 -1.94 5.03 22.04
CA THR A 399 -1.78 5.81 20.81
C THR A 399 -3.14 6.28 20.31
N THR A 400 -3.21 7.54 19.89
CA THR A 400 -4.43 8.09 19.29
C THR A 400 -4.16 8.28 17.79
N PRO A 401 -5.04 7.80 16.87
CA PRO A 401 -4.89 8.09 15.45
C PRO A 401 -4.78 9.60 15.25
N THR A 402 -3.65 10.06 14.73
CA THR A 402 -3.32 11.48 14.60
C THR A 402 -2.55 11.69 13.29
N GLY A 403 -2.91 12.72 12.55
CA GLY A 403 -2.30 13.08 11.27
C GLY A 403 -3.17 14.04 10.48
N MET A 404 -2.75 14.34 9.27
CA MET A 404 -3.52 15.21 8.39
C MET A 404 -4.80 14.52 7.90
N ILE A 405 -5.82 15.35 7.63
CA ILE A 405 -6.99 14.97 6.85
C ILE A 405 -6.88 15.75 5.54
N PHE A 406 -6.88 15.06 4.44
CA PHE A 406 -6.71 15.69 3.12
C PHE A 406 -7.70 15.14 2.10
N ASN A 407 -8.09 15.97 1.16
CA ASN A 407 -8.88 15.51 0.01
C ASN A 407 -7.94 14.87 -1.02
N THR A 408 -8.25 13.65 -1.46
CA THR A 408 -7.37 12.87 -2.35
C THR A 408 -7.20 13.52 -3.72
N ALA A 409 -8.27 14.11 -4.28
CA ALA A 409 -8.24 14.74 -5.60
C ALA A 409 -7.46 16.05 -5.63
N SER A 410 -7.70 16.92 -4.66
CA SER A 410 -7.06 18.23 -4.63
C SER A 410 -5.70 18.24 -3.94
N GLY A 411 -5.37 17.21 -3.15
CA GLY A 411 -4.19 17.16 -2.29
C GLY A 411 -4.21 18.22 -1.17
N ARG A 412 -5.32 18.95 -0.97
CA ARG A 412 -5.43 20.01 0.05
C ARG A 412 -5.74 19.43 1.42
N CYS A 413 -5.14 20.05 2.45
CA CYS A 413 -5.27 19.69 3.85
C CYS A 413 -6.42 20.42 4.53
N LEU A 414 -7.21 19.70 5.34
CA LEU A 414 -8.21 20.30 6.22
C LEU A 414 -7.51 21.13 7.30
N THR A 415 -7.77 22.44 7.30
CA THR A 415 -7.03 23.43 8.09
C THR A 415 -7.95 24.16 9.07
N ALA A 416 -7.59 24.11 10.35
CA ALA A 416 -8.26 24.84 11.44
C ALA A 416 -7.73 26.28 11.54
N SER A 417 -8.63 27.27 11.66
CA SER A 417 -8.25 28.67 11.89
C SER A 417 -9.27 29.36 12.80
N SER A 418 -8.93 29.56 14.04
CA SER A 418 -9.86 30.06 15.11
C SER A 418 -11.11 29.15 15.21
N ASP A 419 -12.26 29.62 14.76
CA ASP A 419 -13.52 28.87 14.72
C ASP A 419 -13.90 28.40 13.31
N LYS A 420 -13.04 28.66 12.31
CA LYS A 420 -13.28 28.32 10.91
C LYS A 420 -12.46 27.09 10.49
N VAL A 421 -12.95 26.42 9.48
CA VAL A 421 -12.28 25.29 8.85
C VAL A 421 -12.30 25.50 7.34
N THR A 422 -11.19 25.20 6.68
CA THR A 422 -11.06 25.29 5.22
C THR A 422 -10.12 24.21 4.70
N PHE A 423 -10.08 23.99 3.41
CA PHE A 423 -9.02 23.25 2.75
C PHE A 423 -7.98 24.22 2.19
N SER A 424 -6.69 24.00 2.49
CA SER A 424 -5.56 24.81 2.01
C SER A 424 -4.38 23.92 1.62
N SER A 425 -3.37 24.50 0.97
CA SER A 425 -2.10 23.80 0.74
C SER A 425 -1.54 23.26 2.06
N CYS A 426 -0.96 22.07 2.03
CA CYS A 426 -0.37 21.46 3.21
C CYS A 426 0.93 22.17 3.60
N ASP A 427 1.11 22.47 4.89
CA ASP A 427 2.22 23.24 5.44
C ASP A 427 2.82 22.63 6.74
N ALA A 428 2.44 21.40 7.06
CA ALA A 428 2.85 20.64 8.24
C ALA A 428 2.53 21.31 9.61
N SER A 429 1.73 22.37 9.63
CA SER A 429 1.36 23.05 10.88
C SER A 429 0.40 22.21 11.73
N ASN A 430 0.40 22.44 13.05
CA ASN A 430 -0.53 21.79 13.99
C ASN A 430 -2.01 22.10 13.70
N SER A 431 -2.29 23.14 12.90
CA SER A 431 -3.64 23.46 12.45
C SER A 431 -4.16 22.49 11.36
N GLN A 432 -3.28 21.72 10.75
CA GLN A 432 -3.61 20.71 9.73
C GLN A 432 -3.50 19.28 10.24
N VAL A 433 -3.01 19.09 11.47
CA VAL A 433 -2.93 17.78 12.12
C VAL A 433 -4.13 17.59 13.03
N TRP A 434 -4.83 16.48 12.84
CA TRP A 434 -6.07 16.16 13.53
C TRP A 434 -5.93 14.89 14.36
N SER A 435 -6.37 14.95 15.60
CA SER A 435 -6.48 13.80 16.49
C SER A 435 -7.89 13.22 16.39
N VAL A 436 -7.99 11.92 16.19
CA VAL A 436 -9.26 11.19 16.07
C VAL A 436 -9.59 10.55 17.41
N SER A 437 -10.57 11.09 18.12
CA SER A 437 -10.95 10.67 19.46
C SER A 437 -12.27 9.90 19.45
N GLY A 438 -12.25 8.65 19.94
CA GLY A 438 -13.41 7.75 19.99
C GLY A 438 -12.97 6.30 20.08
N SER A 439 -13.87 5.40 20.46
CA SER A 439 -13.58 3.97 20.65
C SER A 439 -14.18 3.06 19.57
N GLY A 440 -14.79 3.62 18.55
CA GLY A 440 -15.50 2.86 17.51
C GLY A 440 -15.47 3.57 16.16
N THR A 441 -16.49 3.27 15.36
CA THR A 441 -16.70 3.84 14.02
C THR A 441 -17.28 5.26 14.04
N LYS A 442 -17.65 5.78 15.22
CA LYS A 442 -18.06 7.16 15.47
C LYS A 442 -17.01 7.84 16.34
N PHE A 443 -16.52 8.99 15.90
CA PHE A 443 -15.42 9.71 16.54
C PHE A 443 -15.59 11.22 16.44
N THR A 444 -14.78 11.95 17.21
CA THR A 444 -14.61 13.40 17.08
C THR A 444 -13.23 13.69 16.48
N LEU A 445 -13.12 14.84 15.82
CA LEU A 445 -11.90 15.33 15.19
C LEU A 445 -11.46 16.61 15.88
N ASN A 446 -10.27 16.58 16.47
CA ASN A 446 -9.70 17.68 17.23
C ASN A 446 -8.43 18.18 16.52
N PRO A 447 -8.32 19.47 16.16
CA PRO A 447 -7.06 19.98 15.63
C PRO A 447 -5.98 19.99 16.72
N LEU A 448 -4.76 19.64 16.36
CA LEU A 448 -3.64 19.60 17.31
C LEU A 448 -3.27 21.00 17.83
N SER A 449 -3.65 22.04 17.10
CA SER A 449 -3.48 23.44 17.52
C SER A 449 -4.37 23.83 18.70
N ASP A 450 -5.55 23.18 18.90
CA ASP A 450 -6.46 23.42 20.01
C ASP A 450 -7.33 22.19 20.31
N PHE A 451 -6.90 21.34 21.23
CA PHE A 451 -7.63 20.14 21.65
C PHE A 451 -9.00 20.40 22.32
N SER A 452 -9.28 21.62 22.73
CA SER A 452 -10.60 21.97 23.30
C SER A 452 -11.69 22.10 22.26
N LYS A 453 -11.31 22.20 20.98
CA LYS A 453 -12.18 22.37 19.82
C LYS A 453 -12.39 21.04 19.08
N CYS A 454 -13.58 20.86 18.56
CA CYS A 454 -13.98 19.75 17.71
C CYS A 454 -14.53 20.23 16.38
N LEU A 455 -14.22 19.50 15.30
CA LEU A 455 -14.86 19.71 14.00
C LEU A 455 -16.36 19.42 14.13
N ALA A 456 -17.19 20.35 13.74
CA ALA A 456 -18.65 20.26 13.82
C ALA A 456 -19.33 20.53 12.49
N ALA A 457 -20.37 19.74 12.22
CA ALA A 457 -21.30 19.89 11.13
C ALA A 457 -22.54 20.67 11.61
N SER A 458 -22.91 21.71 10.90
CA SER A 458 -24.11 22.52 11.16
C SER A 458 -25.25 22.15 10.21
N LYS A 459 -26.49 22.40 10.62
CA LYS A 459 -27.68 22.08 9.80
C LYS A 459 -27.80 22.91 8.52
N ASP A 460 -27.12 24.04 8.45
CA ASP A 460 -27.07 24.92 7.27
C ASP A 460 -26.02 24.48 6.23
N GLY A 461 -25.36 23.34 6.43
CA GLY A 461 -24.32 22.82 5.56
C GLY A 461 -22.93 23.40 5.82
N SER A 462 -22.77 24.25 6.85
CA SER A 462 -21.46 24.77 7.23
C SER A 462 -20.68 23.82 8.12
N VAL A 463 -19.35 23.96 8.11
CA VAL A 463 -18.40 23.24 8.95
C VAL A 463 -17.61 24.26 9.77
N SER A 464 -17.49 24.03 11.06
CA SER A 464 -16.79 24.96 11.96
C SER A 464 -16.13 24.22 13.13
N LEU A 465 -15.38 24.95 13.95
CA LEU A 465 -14.85 24.44 15.22
C LEU A 465 -15.73 24.91 16.37
N VAL A 466 -16.15 23.98 17.20
CA VAL A 466 -16.93 24.26 18.42
C VAL A 466 -16.23 23.68 19.63
N SER A 467 -16.63 24.09 20.85
CA SER A 467 -16.15 23.43 22.07
C SER A 467 -16.54 21.94 22.06
N CYS A 468 -15.61 21.05 22.34
CA CYS A 468 -15.91 19.60 22.46
C CYS A 468 -16.85 19.29 23.63
N LYS A 469 -16.84 20.10 24.68
CA LYS A 469 -17.77 19.98 25.83
C LYS A 469 -19.12 20.62 25.49
N GLY A 470 -20.13 19.80 25.22
CA GLY A 470 -21.50 20.26 24.97
C GLY A 470 -21.74 20.79 23.55
N GLY A 471 -20.78 20.74 22.66
CA GLY A 471 -20.95 21.08 21.25
C GLY A 471 -21.81 20.04 20.51
N SER A 472 -22.69 20.48 19.63
CA SER A 472 -23.50 19.61 18.77
C SER A 472 -22.82 19.42 17.40
N GLY A 473 -23.16 18.32 16.69
CA GLY A 473 -22.66 18.05 15.35
C GLY A 473 -21.21 17.57 15.27
N THR A 474 -20.59 17.20 16.40
CA THR A 474 -19.17 16.84 16.48
C THR A 474 -18.87 15.38 16.17
N SER A 475 -19.87 14.56 15.90
CA SER A 475 -19.70 13.12 15.64
C SER A 475 -19.55 12.87 14.13
N TRP A 476 -18.49 12.15 13.77
CA TRP A 476 -18.13 11.78 12.40
C TRP A 476 -17.93 10.28 12.26
N SER A 477 -18.05 9.76 11.05
CA SER A 477 -17.72 8.39 10.67
C SER A 477 -16.97 8.39 9.34
N HIS A 478 -15.98 7.51 9.19
CA HIS A 478 -15.24 7.31 7.95
C HIS A 478 -15.61 5.97 7.32
N PHE A 479 -15.84 5.96 6.02
CA PHE A 479 -16.27 4.79 5.25
C PHE A 479 -15.17 4.32 4.31
N ILE A 480 -15.26 3.06 3.86
CA ILE A 480 -14.31 2.49 2.88
C ILE A 480 -14.28 3.33 1.59
N THR A 481 -15.40 3.93 1.20
CA THR A 481 -15.52 4.84 0.06
C THR A 481 -14.75 6.16 0.23
N GLY A 482 -14.07 6.38 1.36
CA GLY A 482 -13.33 7.60 1.68
C GLY A 482 -14.19 8.75 2.21
N HIS A 483 -15.50 8.57 2.32
CA HIS A 483 -16.39 9.59 2.85
C HIS A 483 -16.21 9.81 4.34
N LEU A 484 -16.04 11.07 4.72
CA LEU A 484 -16.10 11.51 6.11
C LEU A 484 -17.49 12.10 6.37
N LYS A 485 -18.38 11.29 6.96
CA LYS A 485 -19.80 11.56 7.10
C LYS A 485 -20.13 12.08 8.48
N SER A 486 -20.88 13.17 8.55
CA SER A 486 -21.38 13.76 9.79
C SER A 486 -22.58 12.98 10.37
N ALA A 487 -22.92 13.25 11.61
CA ALA A 487 -24.11 12.67 12.24
C ALA A 487 -25.44 13.09 11.58
N SER A 488 -25.47 14.21 10.82
CA SER A 488 -26.65 14.63 10.03
C SER A 488 -26.83 13.81 8.75
N GLY A 489 -25.81 13.06 8.33
CA GLY A 489 -25.86 12.24 7.13
C GLY A 489 -25.15 12.83 5.92
N ASP A 490 -24.64 14.06 6.01
CA ASP A 490 -23.90 14.73 4.95
C ASP A 490 -22.40 14.47 5.04
N CYS A 491 -21.71 14.53 3.90
CA CYS A 491 -20.27 14.30 3.76
C CYS A 491 -19.48 15.59 3.74
N LEU A 492 -18.31 15.59 4.42
CA LEU A 492 -17.34 16.67 4.30
C LEU A 492 -16.89 16.80 2.84
N THR A 493 -16.94 18.02 2.33
CA THR A 493 -16.67 18.33 0.91
C THR A 493 -15.65 19.44 0.80
N ASP A 494 -14.63 19.24 -0.03
CA ASP A 494 -13.70 20.26 -0.49
C ASP A 494 -14.26 20.95 -1.75
N SER A 495 -14.95 22.08 -1.56
CA SER A 495 -15.58 22.87 -2.62
C SER A 495 -15.25 24.36 -2.47
N ASN A 496 -13.99 24.76 -2.77
CA ASN A 496 -13.48 26.11 -2.50
C ASN A 496 -13.48 26.49 -1.00
N GLY A 497 -13.42 25.50 -0.11
CA GLY A 497 -13.49 25.60 1.34
C GLY A 497 -14.10 24.33 1.91
N ALA A 498 -14.14 24.20 3.25
CA ALA A 498 -14.79 23.08 3.90
C ALA A 498 -16.30 23.32 4.00
N SER A 499 -17.11 22.42 3.45
CA SER A 499 -18.56 22.44 3.49
C SER A 499 -19.14 21.03 3.65
N LEU A 500 -20.45 20.93 3.82
CA LEU A 500 -21.17 19.66 3.78
C LEU A 500 -21.96 19.55 2.48
N GLY A 501 -22.03 18.35 1.94
CA GLY A 501 -22.87 18.01 0.80
C GLY A 501 -23.47 16.61 0.95
N SER A 502 -24.56 16.34 0.24
CA SER A 502 -25.07 14.97 0.15
C SER A 502 -23.98 14.04 -0.34
N CYS A 503 -23.80 12.90 0.34
CA CYS A 503 -22.77 11.94 -0.04
C CYS A 503 -23.06 11.39 -1.43
N GLY A 504 -22.13 11.57 -2.36
CA GLY A 504 -22.22 11.08 -3.72
C GLY A 504 -21.16 10.02 -4.00
N GLN A 505 -21.55 8.96 -4.68
CA GLN A 505 -20.61 7.89 -5.02
C GLN A 505 -19.44 8.46 -5.86
N SER A 506 -18.23 8.37 -5.32
CA SER A 506 -16.98 8.81 -5.95
C SER A 506 -16.97 10.29 -6.39
N VAL A 507 -17.59 11.17 -5.60
CA VAL A 507 -17.41 12.62 -5.78
C VAL A 507 -16.03 13.01 -5.28
N ALA A 508 -15.15 13.41 -6.19
CA ALA A 508 -13.74 13.68 -5.93
C ALA A 508 -13.49 14.60 -4.71
N GLY A 509 -14.31 15.66 -4.57
CA GLY A 509 -14.24 16.58 -3.43
C GLY A 509 -14.67 15.98 -2.08
N GLN A 510 -15.18 14.75 -2.03
CA GLN A 510 -15.67 14.08 -0.80
C GLN A 510 -14.80 12.91 -0.34
N ILE A 511 -13.76 12.53 -1.09
CA ILE A 511 -12.89 11.42 -0.74
C ILE A 511 -11.74 11.95 0.10
N MET A 512 -11.67 11.49 1.36
CA MET A 512 -10.71 11.98 2.34
C MET A 512 -9.71 10.89 2.73
N GLY A 513 -8.42 11.24 2.73
CA GLY A 513 -7.38 10.50 3.44
C GLY A 513 -7.40 10.88 4.91
N LEU A 514 -7.35 9.87 5.80
CA LEU A 514 -7.36 10.03 7.25
C LEU A 514 -6.12 9.39 7.90
N PRO A 515 -5.81 9.74 9.16
CA PRO A 515 -4.74 9.11 9.92
C PRO A 515 -4.88 7.59 9.99
N SER A 516 -3.73 6.91 10.02
CA SER A 516 -3.64 5.46 10.21
C SER A 516 -4.31 5.03 11.52
N GLY A 517 -5.06 3.92 11.48
CA GLY A 517 -5.75 3.35 12.65
C GLY A 517 -7.16 3.88 12.93
N VAL A 518 -7.70 4.73 12.08
CA VAL A 518 -9.11 5.13 12.14
C VAL A 518 -9.99 3.94 11.72
N LYS A 519 -10.97 3.58 12.58
CA LYS A 519 -11.89 2.49 12.28
C LYS A 519 -12.95 2.93 11.28
N LEU A 520 -13.11 2.14 10.22
CA LEU A 520 -14.12 2.37 9.21
C LEU A 520 -15.51 1.94 9.68
N ALA A 521 -16.52 2.71 9.30
CA ALA A 521 -17.91 2.33 9.46
C ALA A 521 -18.29 1.31 8.36
N SER A 522 -19.14 0.35 8.72
CA SER A 522 -19.66 -0.66 7.79
C SER A 522 -20.64 -0.07 6.78
N GLY A 523 -20.67 -0.63 5.57
CA GLY A 523 -21.55 -0.22 4.47
C GLY A 523 -20.95 0.90 3.61
N THR A 524 -21.67 1.23 2.54
CA THR A 524 -21.40 2.41 1.71
C THR A 524 -22.11 3.62 2.30
N SER A 525 -21.47 4.78 2.22
CA SER A 525 -22.01 6.05 2.76
C SER A 525 -23.27 6.50 2.02
#